data_0bc4e99755a7b8268447d9b6083f7272
#
_entry.id   0bc4e99755a7b8268447d9b6083f7272
#
_cell.length_a   1.000
_cell.length_b   1.000
_cell.length_c   1.000
_cell.angle_alpha   90.00
_cell.angle_beta   90.00
_cell.angle_gamma   90.00
#
_symmetry.space_group_name_H-M   'P 1'
#
loop_
_entity.id
_entity.type
_entity.pdbx_description
1 polymer ?
#
loop_
_entity_poly.entity_id
_entity_poly.type
_entity_poly.pdbx_seq_one_letter_code
_entity_poly.pdbx_strand_id
1 'polypeptide(L)'
;MTTKVVRTSVMAALAVVILTPAWAWQPPAGAAKPRPAGRGPRVAVPDDNTGFVPIFDGKTLNNWEGEPGFWRVEDGVLTGETTAEKQLKLNTFIIWKGGTTADFEFKAEFRLTESANSGVQYRSTALPDVGKYVLKGYQADMDGKSTFTGMLYEERGRGFVAPRGQFVRMAEDGTPKLIGSPGEAEALKSVIKIADWNQIHIIARGVTITHVINGRVMSMCIDEDAKGRAMEGILGLQLHVGPPMKVEFRNILLKKL
;
A
#
# COMPACT_ATOMS: atom_id res chain seq x y z
N MET A 1 -30.76 -75.99 21.32
CA MET A 1 -31.38 -75.11 20.33
C MET A 1 -32.37 -74.25 21.05
N THR A 2 -31.98 -72.97 21.37
CA THR A 2 -32.86 -72.07 22.12
C THR A 2 -32.78 -70.70 21.40
N THR A 3 -33.83 -70.39 20.70
CA THR A 3 -34.02 -69.19 19.87
C THR A 3 -34.34 -68.01 20.80
N LYS A 4 -33.49 -66.97 20.85
CA LYS A 4 -33.77 -65.71 21.54
C LYS A 4 -34.49 -64.75 20.57
N VAL A 5 -35.71 -64.39 20.95
CA VAL A 5 -36.52 -63.35 20.31
C VAL A 5 -36.08 -61.99 20.85
N VAL A 6 -35.58 -61.11 20.01
CA VAL A 6 -35.26 -59.71 20.36
C VAL A 6 -36.53 -58.89 20.07
N ARG A 7 -37.10 -58.30 21.12
CA ARG A 7 -38.21 -57.32 21.01
C ARG A 7 -37.60 -55.92 20.79
N THR A 8 -37.85 -55.32 19.65
CA THR A 8 -37.53 -53.93 19.34
C THR A 8 -38.67 -53.05 19.81
N SER A 9 -38.40 -52.22 20.81
CA SER A 9 -39.35 -51.18 21.27
C SER A 9 -39.13 -49.93 20.44
N VAL A 10 -40.15 -49.54 19.70
CA VAL A 10 -40.22 -48.24 18.98
C VAL A 10 -40.74 -47.19 19.95
N MET A 11 -39.88 -46.28 20.32
CA MET A 11 -40.28 -45.03 21.03
C MET A 11 -40.72 -44.00 20.02
N ALA A 12 -41.99 -43.66 19.98
CA ALA A 12 -42.49 -42.51 19.24
C ALA A 12 -42.22 -41.22 20.01
N ALA A 13 -41.34 -40.36 19.47
CA ALA A 13 -41.15 -39.02 20.02
C ALA A 13 -42.21 -38.09 19.48
N LEU A 14 -43.09 -37.59 20.36
CA LEU A 14 -44.02 -36.52 20.05
C LEU A 14 -43.24 -35.19 19.97
N ALA A 15 -43.05 -34.62 18.80
CA ALA A 15 -42.55 -33.27 18.64
C ALA A 15 -43.70 -32.24 18.87
N VAL A 16 -43.66 -31.55 20.00
CA VAL A 16 -44.54 -30.40 20.26
C VAL A 16 -43.96 -29.20 19.49
N VAL A 17 -44.59 -28.82 18.37
CA VAL A 17 -44.30 -27.58 17.64
C VAL A 17 -44.96 -26.41 18.42
N ILE A 18 -44.15 -25.66 19.14
CA ILE A 18 -44.56 -24.37 19.75
C ILE A 18 -44.50 -23.31 18.63
N LEU A 19 -45.65 -22.97 18.07
CA LEU A 19 -45.79 -21.81 17.18
C LEU A 19 -45.78 -20.54 18.06
N THR A 20 -44.64 -19.88 18.14
CA THR A 20 -44.54 -18.50 18.63
C THR A 20 -45.05 -17.56 17.54
N PRO A 21 -46.02 -16.66 17.81
CA PRO A 21 -46.37 -15.67 16.81
C PRO A 21 -45.22 -14.70 16.63
N ALA A 22 -44.62 -14.70 15.45
CA ALA A 22 -43.66 -13.67 15.05
C ALA A 22 -44.43 -12.35 14.91
N TRP A 23 -44.29 -11.50 15.88
CA TRP A 23 -44.68 -10.08 15.77
C TRP A 23 -43.68 -9.44 14.79
N ALA A 24 -44.03 -9.52 13.51
CA ALA A 24 -43.32 -8.76 12.50
C ALA A 24 -43.57 -7.27 12.76
N TRP A 25 -42.58 -6.57 13.23
CA TRP A 25 -42.61 -5.11 13.27
C TRP A 25 -42.78 -4.60 11.84
N GLN A 26 -43.95 -4.06 11.53
CA GLN A 26 -44.19 -3.36 10.27
C GLN A 26 -43.89 -1.88 10.50
N PRO A 27 -42.97 -1.28 9.75
CA PRO A 27 -42.76 0.16 9.82
C PRO A 27 -44.05 0.86 9.34
N PRO A 28 -44.43 2.03 9.92
CA PRO A 28 -45.60 2.76 9.55
C PRO A 28 -45.64 3.05 8.05
N ALA A 29 -46.79 2.79 7.42
CA ALA A 29 -47.01 3.10 6.02
C ALA A 29 -46.82 4.60 5.80
N GLY A 30 -45.79 5.01 5.05
CA GLY A 30 -45.51 6.42 4.84
C GLY A 30 -44.05 6.83 5.20
N ALA A 31 -43.25 5.95 5.78
CA ALA A 31 -41.80 6.26 5.96
C ALA A 31 -41.16 6.37 4.58
N ALA A 32 -40.89 7.61 4.13
CA ALA A 32 -40.15 7.88 2.93
C ALA A 32 -38.82 7.12 3.01
N LYS A 33 -38.49 6.30 1.99
CA LYS A 33 -37.18 5.69 1.88
C LYS A 33 -36.13 6.78 2.07
N PRO A 34 -35.12 6.57 2.94
CA PRO A 34 -34.07 7.57 3.08
C PRO A 34 -33.51 7.86 1.68
N ARG A 35 -33.62 9.10 1.25
CA ARG A 35 -32.93 9.56 0.02
C ARG A 35 -31.47 9.20 0.17
N PRO A 36 -30.85 8.57 -0.84
CA PRO A 36 -29.40 8.44 -0.83
C PRO A 36 -28.84 9.83 -0.59
N ALA A 37 -28.00 9.98 0.42
CA ALA A 37 -27.36 11.25 0.75
C ALA A 37 -26.74 11.76 -0.56
N GLY A 38 -27.33 12.81 -1.13
CA GLY A 38 -26.84 13.43 -2.35
C GLY A 38 -25.40 13.77 -2.06
N ARG A 39 -24.46 13.27 -2.87
CA ARG A 39 -23.10 13.76 -2.85
C ARG A 39 -23.20 15.26 -3.09
N GLY A 40 -23.03 16.07 -2.04
CA GLY A 40 -22.86 17.50 -2.18
C GLY A 40 -21.79 17.79 -3.24
N PRO A 41 -21.77 18.97 -3.84
CA PRO A 41 -20.77 19.32 -4.83
C PRO A 41 -19.40 18.96 -4.26
N ARG A 42 -18.66 18.08 -4.93
CA ARG A 42 -17.28 17.82 -4.58
C ARG A 42 -16.52 19.12 -4.85
N VAL A 43 -16.16 19.81 -3.78
CA VAL A 43 -15.17 20.88 -3.89
C VAL A 43 -13.89 20.19 -4.33
N ALA A 44 -13.48 20.41 -5.59
CA ALA A 44 -12.16 20.01 -6.02
C ALA A 44 -11.18 20.88 -5.23
N VAL A 45 -10.56 20.33 -4.19
CA VAL A 45 -9.42 20.97 -3.55
C VAL A 45 -8.26 20.81 -4.53
N PRO A 46 -7.68 21.90 -5.08
CA PRO A 46 -6.50 21.79 -5.90
C PRO A 46 -5.39 21.03 -5.15
N ASP A 47 -4.61 20.22 -5.87
CA ASP A 47 -3.45 19.57 -5.29
C ASP A 47 -2.46 20.64 -4.84
N ASP A 48 -2.35 20.83 -3.52
CA ASP A 48 -1.47 21.85 -2.95
C ASP A 48 -0.02 21.35 -2.98
N ASN A 49 0.78 21.93 -3.86
CA ASN A 49 2.22 21.68 -3.98
C ASN A 49 3.08 22.76 -3.30
N THR A 50 2.49 23.58 -2.43
CA THR A 50 3.23 24.61 -1.69
C THR A 50 4.37 24.00 -0.86
N GLY A 51 5.58 24.48 -1.09
CA GLY A 51 6.80 24.01 -0.43
C GLY A 51 7.40 22.72 -1.00
N PHE A 52 6.77 22.12 -2.01
CA PHE A 52 7.38 21.03 -2.76
C PHE A 52 8.38 21.54 -3.80
N VAL A 53 9.48 20.82 -3.95
CA VAL A 53 10.47 21.05 -5.01
C VAL A 53 10.57 19.82 -5.91
N PRO A 54 10.69 19.98 -7.23
CA PRO A 54 10.93 18.86 -8.12
C PRO A 54 12.34 18.28 -7.88
N ILE A 55 12.41 16.97 -7.72
CA ILE A 55 13.67 16.21 -7.57
C ILE A 55 14.00 15.36 -8.80
N PHE A 56 13.17 15.46 -9.83
CA PHE A 56 13.38 14.90 -11.16
C PHE A 56 13.06 15.97 -12.21
N ASP A 57 13.97 16.16 -13.18
CA ASP A 57 13.89 17.24 -14.17
C ASP A 57 13.09 16.88 -15.42
N GLY A 58 12.63 15.62 -15.52
CA GLY A 58 11.93 15.09 -16.69
C GLY A 58 12.81 14.89 -17.92
N LYS A 59 14.12 15.08 -17.84
CA LYS A 59 15.04 15.08 -18.99
C LYS A 59 16.23 14.17 -18.81
N THR A 60 16.78 14.10 -17.61
CA THR A 60 18.03 13.41 -17.30
C THR A 60 17.92 12.58 -16.02
N LEU A 61 18.88 11.67 -15.83
CA LEU A 61 19.06 10.97 -14.55
C LEU A 61 19.97 11.75 -13.59
N ASN A 62 20.17 13.06 -13.79
CA ASN A 62 20.93 13.88 -12.85
C ASN A 62 20.38 13.76 -11.45
N ASN A 63 21.27 13.53 -10.46
CA ASN A 63 20.92 13.24 -9.07
C ASN A 63 20.15 11.91 -8.86
N TRP A 64 20.14 11.01 -9.84
CA TRP A 64 19.59 9.67 -9.71
C TRP A 64 20.62 8.63 -10.17
N GLU A 65 20.87 7.63 -9.35
CA GLU A 65 21.84 6.57 -9.65
C GLU A 65 21.22 5.19 -9.39
N GLY A 66 21.20 4.34 -10.40
CA GLY A 66 20.63 2.99 -10.32
C GLY A 66 21.43 2.00 -11.17
N GLU A 67 20.95 0.75 -11.22
CA GLU A 67 21.59 -0.32 -11.99
C GLU A 67 21.71 0.06 -13.46
N PRO A 68 22.93 0.04 -14.04
CA PRO A 68 23.16 0.50 -15.41
C PRO A 68 22.31 -0.22 -16.44
N GLY A 69 21.68 0.58 -17.32
CA GLY A 69 20.88 0.10 -18.43
C GLY A 69 19.49 -0.43 -18.06
N PHE A 70 19.08 -0.39 -16.80
CA PHE A 70 17.70 -0.70 -16.38
C PHE A 70 16.84 0.55 -16.23
N TRP A 71 17.47 1.71 -16.05
CA TRP A 71 16.79 2.98 -15.87
C TRP A 71 17.11 3.96 -16.99
N ARG A 72 16.13 4.69 -17.47
CA ARG A 72 16.25 5.74 -18.49
C ARG A 72 15.21 6.83 -18.31
N VAL A 73 15.40 7.93 -19.00
CA VAL A 73 14.35 8.94 -19.19
C VAL A 73 13.80 8.79 -20.60
N GLU A 74 12.48 8.69 -20.72
CA GLU A 74 11.76 8.53 -21.97
C GLU A 74 10.50 9.40 -21.91
N ASP A 75 10.34 10.34 -22.84
CA ASP A 75 9.18 11.24 -22.94
C ASP A 75 8.83 11.97 -21.61
N GLY A 76 9.84 12.44 -20.90
CA GLY A 76 9.65 13.13 -19.62
C GLY A 76 9.41 12.23 -18.42
N VAL A 77 9.56 10.92 -18.59
CA VAL A 77 9.24 9.90 -17.61
C VAL A 77 10.51 9.16 -17.18
N LEU A 78 10.71 8.98 -15.87
CA LEU A 78 11.72 8.10 -15.31
C LEU A 78 11.22 6.66 -15.42
N THR A 79 11.83 5.88 -16.30
CA THR A 79 11.40 4.53 -16.65
C THR A 79 12.39 3.49 -16.15
N GLY A 80 11.91 2.52 -15.36
CA GLY A 80 12.63 1.31 -14.99
C GLY A 80 12.04 0.11 -15.70
N GLU A 81 12.91 -0.75 -16.30
CA GLU A 81 12.42 -1.86 -17.11
C GLU A 81 13.36 -3.08 -17.04
N THR A 82 12.72 -4.26 -16.97
CA THR A 82 13.35 -5.55 -17.21
C THR A 82 12.69 -6.23 -18.41
N THR A 83 13.46 -7.00 -19.19
CA THR A 83 12.96 -7.79 -20.32
C THR A 83 13.28 -9.27 -20.11
N ALA A 84 12.82 -10.15 -20.97
CA ALA A 84 13.15 -11.57 -20.90
C ALA A 84 14.66 -11.81 -21.00
N GLU A 85 15.35 -10.98 -21.79
CA GLU A 85 16.80 -11.07 -22.04
C GLU A 85 17.61 -10.36 -20.97
N LYS A 86 17.00 -9.40 -20.28
CA LYS A 86 17.68 -8.56 -19.29
C LYS A 86 16.92 -8.55 -17.96
N GLN A 87 17.31 -9.49 -17.10
CA GLN A 87 16.70 -9.71 -15.79
C GLN A 87 17.60 -9.23 -14.66
N LEU A 88 16.98 -8.82 -13.55
CA LEU A 88 17.65 -8.57 -12.28
C LEU A 88 17.83 -9.88 -11.52
N LYS A 89 18.89 -9.95 -10.71
CA LYS A 89 19.13 -11.05 -9.76
C LYS A 89 18.62 -10.75 -8.35
N LEU A 90 18.46 -9.47 -8.05
CA LEU A 90 18.01 -8.94 -6.75
C LEU A 90 17.10 -7.73 -6.99
N ASN A 91 16.28 -7.38 -6.00
CA ASN A 91 15.63 -6.08 -5.97
C ASN A 91 16.69 -4.99 -5.95
N THR A 92 16.60 -4.05 -6.88
CA THR A 92 17.50 -2.90 -6.97
C THR A 92 16.70 -1.61 -6.96
N PHE A 93 17.40 -0.50 -6.71
CA PHE A 93 16.77 0.80 -6.58
C PHE A 93 17.52 1.83 -7.44
N ILE A 94 16.77 2.73 -8.07
CA ILE A 94 17.38 3.98 -8.49
C ILE A 94 17.32 4.93 -7.29
N ILE A 95 18.48 5.40 -6.87
CA ILE A 95 18.70 6.14 -5.62
C ILE A 95 18.79 7.63 -5.94
N TRP A 96 18.00 8.44 -5.25
CA TRP A 96 18.13 9.88 -5.29
C TRP A 96 19.37 10.34 -4.52
N LYS A 97 20.23 11.13 -5.17
CA LYS A 97 21.53 11.58 -4.67
C LYS A 97 21.50 13.00 -4.06
N GLY A 98 20.31 13.61 -3.97
CA GLY A 98 20.15 14.95 -3.42
C GLY A 98 20.15 15.02 -1.89
N GLY A 99 20.49 13.92 -1.20
CA GLY A 99 20.61 13.84 0.26
C GLY A 99 19.73 12.77 0.88
N THR A 100 19.43 12.95 2.17
CA THR A 100 18.57 12.05 2.95
C THR A 100 17.20 12.68 3.23
N THR A 101 16.25 11.82 3.62
CA THR A 101 14.90 12.21 4.05
C THR A 101 14.70 11.80 5.51
N ALA A 102 14.39 12.77 6.38
CA ALA A 102 13.98 12.55 7.76
C ALA A 102 12.46 12.77 7.89
N ASP A 103 12.02 13.97 8.23
CA ASP A 103 10.61 14.38 8.12
C ASP A 103 10.39 15.01 6.75
N PHE A 104 9.42 14.47 6.01
CA PHE A 104 9.20 14.87 4.62
C PHE A 104 7.80 14.54 4.14
N GLU A 105 7.43 15.20 3.04
CA GLU A 105 6.36 14.78 2.15
C GLU A 105 6.96 14.47 0.77
N PHE A 106 6.51 13.40 0.14
CA PHE A 106 6.91 12.98 -1.21
C PHE A 106 5.67 12.78 -2.07
N LYS A 107 5.67 13.32 -3.28
CA LYS A 107 4.64 13.08 -4.28
C LYS A 107 5.26 12.61 -5.58
N ALA A 108 4.61 11.67 -6.25
CA ALA A 108 4.94 11.28 -7.60
C ALA A 108 3.71 10.72 -8.31
N GLU A 109 3.69 10.78 -9.62
CA GLU A 109 2.80 9.96 -10.43
C GLU A 109 3.55 8.71 -10.85
N PHE A 110 2.87 7.56 -10.80
CA PHE A 110 3.43 6.27 -11.19
C PHE A 110 2.46 5.48 -12.07
N ARG A 111 3.03 4.65 -12.94
CA ARG A 111 2.32 3.68 -13.77
C ARG A 111 3.13 2.39 -13.86
N LEU A 112 2.43 1.24 -13.83
CA LEU A 112 3.05 -0.09 -13.80
C LEU A 112 2.41 -0.99 -14.84
N THR A 113 3.22 -1.86 -15.48
CA THR A 113 2.66 -3.01 -16.20
C THR A 113 2.06 -4.01 -15.22
N GLU A 114 1.15 -4.87 -15.68
CA GLU A 114 0.42 -5.80 -14.82
C GLU A 114 1.33 -6.74 -14.02
N SER A 115 2.45 -7.17 -14.61
CA SER A 115 3.45 -8.04 -13.97
C SER A 115 4.39 -7.31 -13.02
N ALA A 116 4.36 -5.97 -12.98
CA ALA A 116 5.33 -5.18 -12.24
C ALA A 116 5.07 -5.20 -10.73
N ASN A 117 6.16 -5.18 -9.97
CA ASN A 117 6.21 -4.84 -8.57
C ASN A 117 7.30 -3.77 -8.37
N SER A 118 6.99 -2.76 -7.58
CA SER A 118 7.84 -1.60 -7.33
C SER A 118 7.51 -0.97 -5.98
N GLY A 119 8.11 0.17 -5.69
CA GLY A 119 7.82 0.96 -4.49
C GLY A 119 8.68 2.20 -4.39
N VAL A 120 8.24 3.12 -3.57
CA VAL A 120 9.06 4.25 -3.13
C VAL A 120 9.69 3.87 -1.80
N GLN A 121 11.00 3.69 -1.81
CA GLN A 121 11.81 3.38 -0.66
C GLN A 121 12.27 4.69 0.00
N TYR A 122 12.18 4.80 1.33
CA TYR A 122 12.56 6.02 2.06
C TYR A 122 13.05 5.70 3.48
N ARG A 123 13.75 6.66 4.10
CA ARG A 123 14.43 6.46 5.39
C ARG A 123 15.25 5.16 5.39
N SER A 124 15.90 4.86 4.26
CA SER A 124 16.51 3.57 4.02
C SER A 124 18.02 3.61 4.16
N THR A 125 18.61 2.44 4.36
CA THR A 125 20.05 2.21 4.45
C THR A 125 20.52 1.42 3.25
N ALA A 126 21.66 1.80 2.64
CA ALA A 126 22.29 1.03 1.58
C ALA A 126 22.94 -0.24 2.14
N LEU A 127 22.89 -1.32 1.38
CA LEU A 127 23.49 -2.61 1.70
C LEU A 127 24.55 -2.98 0.65
N PRO A 128 25.71 -2.28 0.61
CA PRO A 128 26.71 -2.44 -0.44
C PRO A 128 27.28 -3.86 -0.50
N ASP A 129 27.35 -4.57 0.62
CA ASP A 129 27.81 -5.97 0.68
C ASP A 129 26.86 -6.95 -0.01
N VAL A 130 25.57 -6.57 -0.16
CA VAL A 130 24.56 -7.34 -0.90
C VAL A 130 24.52 -6.92 -2.36
N GLY A 131 24.64 -5.64 -2.62
CA GLY A 131 24.69 -5.06 -3.97
C GLY A 131 24.69 -3.54 -3.93
N LYS A 132 25.35 -2.92 -4.92
CA LYS A 132 25.56 -1.45 -4.97
C LYS A 132 24.26 -0.65 -4.85
N TYR A 133 23.18 -1.16 -5.40
CA TYR A 133 21.88 -0.47 -5.45
C TYR A 133 20.81 -1.19 -4.63
N VAL A 134 21.22 -1.92 -3.59
CA VAL A 134 20.31 -2.62 -2.67
C VAL A 134 20.05 -1.77 -1.43
N LEU A 135 18.81 -1.60 -1.09
CA LEU A 135 18.37 -0.85 0.08
C LEU A 135 17.62 -1.75 1.07
N LYS A 136 17.63 -1.33 2.33
CA LYS A 136 16.80 -1.82 3.44
C LYS A 136 16.06 -0.64 4.05
N GLY A 137 14.77 -0.76 4.35
CA GLY A 137 13.98 0.28 5.03
C GLY A 137 12.52 0.31 4.59
N TYR A 138 11.83 1.39 4.95
CA TYR A 138 10.40 1.54 4.61
C TYR A 138 10.17 1.70 3.12
N GLN A 139 9.08 1.10 2.66
CA GLN A 139 8.62 1.17 1.28
C GLN A 139 7.12 1.47 1.22
N ALA A 140 6.74 2.47 0.46
CA ALA A 140 5.39 2.60 -0.02
C ALA A 140 5.24 1.65 -1.21
N ASP A 141 4.63 0.51 -0.96
CA ASP A 141 4.56 -0.60 -1.89
C ASP A 141 3.58 -0.33 -3.03
N MET A 142 3.87 -0.84 -4.22
CA MET A 142 3.03 -0.75 -5.40
C MET A 142 3.25 -1.92 -6.34
N ASP A 143 2.16 -2.44 -6.90
CA ASP A 143 2.18 -3.54 -7.85
C ASP A 143 1.12 -3.37 -8.94
N GLY A 144 1.36 -3.97 -10.11
CA GLY A 144 0.50 -3.82 -11.28
C GLY A 144 -0.91 -4.40 -11.10
N LYS A 145 -1.11 -5.34 -10.16
CA LYS A 145 -2.41 -5.92 -9.81
C LYS A 145 -3.08 -5.23 -8.63
N SER A 146 -2.42 -4.22 -8.06
CA SER A 146 -2.87 -3.49 -6.87
C SER A 146 -3.18 -4.40 -5.67
N THR A 147 -2.43 -5.48 -5.51
CA THR A 147 -2.50 -6.35 -4.34
C THR A 147 -1.92 -5.65 -3.13
N PHE A 148 -0.75 -5.03 -3.31
CA PHE A 148 0.04 -4.40 -2.25
C PHE A 148 0.04 -2.87 -2.30
N THR A 149 -0.40 -2.27 -3.41
CA THR A 149 -0.34 -0.82 -3.63
C THR A 149 -0.95 -0.03 -2.47
N GLY A 150 -0.15 0.88 -1.92
CA GLY A 150 -0.52 1.74 -0.79
C GLY A 150 -0.28 1.13 0.60
N MET A 151 0.23 -0.10 0.68
CA MET A 151 0.66 -0.70 1.95
C MET A 151 2.03 -0.13 2.37
N LEU A 152 2.28 -0.08 3.67
CA LEU A 152 3.60 0.17 4.23
C LEU A 152 4.32 -1.16 4.42
N TYR A 153 5.37 -1.37 3.67
CA TYR A 153 6.27 -2.51 3.74
C TYR A 153 7.64 -2.06 4.25
N GLU A 154 8.39 -2.94 4.84
CA GLU A 154 9.80 -2.71 5.20
C GLU A 154 10.68 -3.73 4.49
N GLU A 155 11.33 -3.29 3.43
CA GLU A 155 12.24 -4.10 2.62
C GLU A 155 13.40 -4.61 3.47
N ARG A 156 13.61 -5.94 3.48
CA ARG A 156 14.64 -6.62 4.27
C ARG A 156 14.56 -6.35 5.78
N GLY A 157 13.36 -5.99 6.26
CA GLY A 157 13.06 -5.68 7.64
C GLY A 157 11.88 -6.50 8.18
N ARG A 158 10.91 -5.80 8.76
CA ARG A 158 9.73 -6.41 9.42
C ARG A 158 8.63 -6.87 8.44
N GLY A 159 8.79 -6.65 7.12
CA GLY A 159 7.76 -7.01 6.15
C GLY A 159 6.60 -5.99 6.10
N PHE A 160 5.35 -6.46 6.03
CA PHE A 160 4.19 -5.57 6.03
C PHE A 160 3.96 -4.98 7.42
N VAL A 161 4.26 -3.68 7.56
CA VAL A 161 4.13 -2.90 8.80
C VAL A 161 2.69 -2.36 8.94
N ALA A 162 2.11 -1.86 7.86
CA ALA A 162 0.71 -1.43 7.85
C ALA A 162 0.05 -1.80 6.51
N PRO A 163 -0.78 -2.85 6.48
CA PRO A 163 -1.59 -3.22 5.33
C PRO A 163 -2.58 -2.12 4.90
N ARG A 164 -3.00 -2.14 3.63
CA ARG A 164 -4.07 -1.25 3.15
C ARG A 164 -5.35 -1.45 3.96
N GLY A 165 -5.98 -0.34 4.35
CA GLY A 165 -7.17 -0.34 5.20
C GLY A 165 -6.86 -0.38 6.69
N GLN A 166 -5.59 -0.24 7.09
CA GLN A 166 -5.20 -0.31 8.49
C GLN A 166 -4.43 0.93 8.96
N PHE A 167 -4.76 1.37 10.17
CA PHE A 167 -3.93 2.24 11.00
C PHE A 167 -3.29 1.39 12.08
N VAL A 168 -1.96 1.28 12.04
CA VAL A 168 -1.19 0.40 12.89
C VAL A 168 -0.32 1.23 13.83
N ARG A 169 -0.24 0.84 15.09
CA ARG A 169 0.78 1.29 16.04
C ARG A 169 1.77 0.14 16.26
N MET A 170 3.01 0.32 15.88
CA MET A 170 4.10 -0.55 16.30
C MET A 170 4.49 -0.13 17.70
N ALA A 171 4.25 -0.98 18.69
CA ALA A 171 4.62 -0.70 20.08
C ALA A 171 6.15 -0.73 20.26
N GLU A 172 6.66 -0.25 21.39
CA GLU A 172 8.09 -0.20 21.71
C GLU A 172 8.79 -1.57 21.66
N ASP A 173 8.04 -2.65 21.83
CA ASP A 173 8.51 -4.03 21.75
C ASP A 173 8.44 -4.63 20.33
N GLY A 174 8.05 -3.82 19.34
CA GLY A 174 7.88 -4.25 17.95
C GLY A 174 6.53 -4.95 17.67
N THR A 175 5.63 -5.02 18.65
CA THR A 175 4.32 -5.66 18.45
C THR A 175 3.36 -4.75 17.67
N PRO A 176 2.80 -5.19 16.51
CA PRO A 176 1.82 -4.41 15.78
C PRO A 176 0.46 -4.44 16.47
N LYS A 177 -0.18 -3.27 16.58
CA LYS A 177 -1.54 -3.11 17.13
C LYS A 177 -2.40 -2.34 16.12
N LEU A 178 -3.52 -2.92 15.73
CA LEU A 178 -4.52 -2.20 14.93
C LEU A 178 -5.19 -1.13 15.81
N ILE A 179 -5.12 0.14 15.39
CA ILE A 179 -5.67 1.28 16.12
C ILE A 179 -6.82 1.99 15.39
N GLY A 180 -7.07 1.61 14.14
CA GLY A 180 -8.13 2.18 13.33
C GLY A 180 -8.07 1.75 11.87
N SER A 181 -8.96 2.31 11.06
CA SER A 181 -9.03 2.03 9.61
C SER A 181 -9.45 3.27 8.83
N PRO A 182 -8.85 3.53 7.65
CA PRO A 182 -9.33 4.55 6.72
C PRO A 182 -10.50 4.06 5.84
N GLY A 183 -10.90 2.81 5.99
CA GLY A 183 -11.95 2.14 5.20
C GLY A 183 -11.59 0.71 4.82
N GLU A 184 -12.55 0.02 4.23
CA GLU A 184 -12.36 -1.35 3.77
C GLU A 184 -11.30 -1.44 2.65
N ALA A 185 -10.41 -2.43 2.72
CA ALA A 185 -9.26 -2.58 1.82
C ALA A 185 -9.67 -2.66 0.33
N GLU A 186 -10.77 -3.36 0.01
CA GLU A 186 -11.27 -3.47 -1.37
C GLU A 186 -11.90 -2.16 -1.86
N ALA A 187 -12.59 -1.41 -0.99
CA ALA A 187 -13.11 -0.10 -1.33
C ALA A 187 -11.97 0.91 -1.58
N LEU A 188 -10.88 0.82 -0.83
CA LEU A 188 -9.68 1.62 -1.04
C LEU A 188 -8.95 1.20 -2.33
N LYS A 189 -8.89 -0.10 -2.63
CA LYS A 189 -8.31 -0.62 -3.87
C LYS A 189 -9.02 -0.06 -5.11
N SER A 190 -10.32 0.16 -5.06
CA SER A 190 -11.13 0.61 -6.20
C SER A 190 -10.75 1.99 -6.75
N VAL A 191 -9.99 2.81 -6.01
CA VAL A 191 -9.52 4.11 -6.52
C VAL A 191 -8.20 4.02 -7.28
N ILE A 192 -7.53 2.84 -7.25
CA ILE A 192 -6.26 2.60 -7.93
C ILE A 192 -6.56 2.24 -9.39
N LYS A 193 -5.92 2.93 -10.31
CA LYS A 193 -6.09 2.72 -11.75
C LYS A 193 -5.04 1.73 -12.24
N ILE A 194 -5.49 0.56 -12.69
CA ILE A 194 -4.62 -0.48 -13.25
C ILE A 194 -4.04 -0.01 -14.59
N ALA A 195 -2.75 -0.19 -14.80
CA ALA A 195 -2.01 0.18 -16.02
C ALA A 195 -2.17 1.65 -16.46
N ASP A 196 -2.58 2.53 -15.55
CA ASP A 196 -2.74 3.96 -15.77
C ASP A 196 -2.04 4.77 -14.68
N TRP A 197 -1.94 6.08 -14.86
CA TRP A 197 -1.29 6.99 -13.93
C TRP A 197 -2.05 7.12 -12.62
N ASN A 198 -1.35 6.86 -11.53
CA ASN A 198 -1.79 7.06 -10.16
C ASN A 198 -0.86 8.04 -9.47
N GLN A 199 -1.38 8.83 -8.54
CA GLN A 199 -0.56 9.66 -7.67
C GLN A 199 -0.32 8.95 -6.35
N ILE A 200 0.94 8.92 -5.91
CA ILE A 200 1.32 8.58 -4.54
C ILE A 200 1.69 9.84 -3.78
N HIS A 201 1.26 9.93 -2.52
CA HIS A 201 1.70 10.94 -1.57
C HIS A 201 2.09 10.24 -0.27
N ILE A 202 3.35 10.34 0.11
CA ILE A 202 3.91 9.81 1.34
C ILE A 202 4.11 10.98 2.30
N ILE A 203 3.64 10.83 3.53
CA ILE A 203 3.82 11.80 4.62
C ILE A 203 4.54 11.07 5.75
N ALA A 204 5.78 11.44 6.03
CA ALA A 204 6.57 10.89 7.13
C ALA A 204 6.97 12.03 8.07
N ARG A 205 6.42 12.03 9.28
CA ARG A 205 6.70 13.06 10.29
C ARG A 205 6.88 12.41 11.66
N GLY A 206 8.06 12.60 12.24
CA GLY A 206 8.43 11.88 13.44
C GLY A 206 8.28 10.37 13.24
N VAL A 207 7.55 9.74 14.12
CA VAL A 207 7.26 8.30 14.10
C VAL A 207 6.00 7.94 13.27
N THR A 208 5.32 8.94 12.71
CA THR A 208 4.08 8.73 11.96
C THR A 208 4.36 8.71 10.45
N ILE A 209 3.87 7.68 9.79
CA ILE A 209 3.98 7.47 8.35
C ILE A 209 2.59 7.25 7.79
N THR A 210 2.23 7.95 6.71
CA THR A 210 0.94 7.82 6.03
C THR A 210 1.16 7.67 4.53
N HIS A 211 0.50 6.69 3.91
CA HIS A 211 0.47 6.50 2.47
C HIS A 211 -0.88 6.88 1.90
N VAL A 212 -0.87 7.67 0.84
CA VAL A 212 -2.07 8.16 0.16
C VAL A 212 -1.94 7.82 -1.33
N ILE A 213 -2.97 7.22 -1.92
CA ILE A 213 -3.06 6.98 -3.36
C ILE A 213 -4.29 7.70 -3.90
N ASN A 214 -4.11 8.50 -4.95
CA ASN A 214 -5.19 9.26 -5.61
C ASN A 214 -6.07 10.04 -4.60
N GLY A 215 -5.44 10.66 -3.60
CA GLY A 215 -6.11 11.44 -2.56
C GLY A 215 -6.84 10.62 -1.48
N ARG A 216 -6.65 9.30 -1.43
CA ARG A 216 -7.23 8.43 -0.40
C ARG A 216 -6.14 7.84 0.48
N VAL A 217 -6.27 7.99 1.78
CA VAL A 217 -5.38 7.33 2.75
C VAL A 217 -5.54 5.82 2.60
N MET A 218 -4.43 5.13 2.38
CA MET A 218 -4.38 3.68 2.21
C MET A 218 -3.95 2.96 3.47
N SER A 219 -2.93 3.48 4.14
CA SER A 219 -2.37 2.94 5.37
C SER A 219 -1.73 4.05 6.20
N MET A 220 -1.60 3.82 7.50
CA MET A 220 -0.86 4.68 8.41
C MET A 220 -0.16 3.81 9.46
N CYS A 221 1.05 4.22 9.85
CA CYS A 221 1.76 3.63 10.97
C CYS A 221 2.22 4.72 11.94
N ILE A 222 2.06 4.46 13.24
CA ILE A 222 2.78 5.14 14.32
C ILE A 222 3.83 4.15 14.82
N ASP A 223 5.09 4.34 14.44
CA ASP A 223 6.17 3.39 14.70
C ASP A 223 6.97 3.79 15.94
N GLU A 224 6.59 3.26 17.09
CA GLU A 224 7.27 3.52 18.38
C GLU A 224 8.39 2.52 18.66
N ASP A 225 8.59 1.49 17.84
CA ASP A 225 9.70 0.54 17.95
C ASP A 225 11.04 1.23 17.69
N ALA A 226 11.67 1.74 18.72
CA ALA A 226 12.94 2.47 18.63
C ALA A 226 14.10 1.63 18.07
N LYS A 227 14.01 0.29 18.11
CA LYS A 227 15.04 -0.61 17.59
C LYS A 227 14.83 -0.93 16.11
N GLY A 228 13.56 -1.00 15.68
CA GLY A 228 13.20 -1.36 14.31
C GLY A 228 13.00 -0.16 13.39
N ARG A 229 12.54 1.00 13.92
CA ARG A 229 12.23 2.17 13.10
C ARG A 229 13.46 2.89 12.59
N ALA A 230 13.32 3.47 11.40
CA ALA A 230 14.25 4.44 10.86
C ALA A 230 13.64 5.86 10.87
N MET A 231 14.41 6.85 11.28
CA MET A 231 13.98 8.25 11.36
C MET A 231 14.52 9.10 10.21
N GLU A 232 15.54 8.61 9.51
CA GLU A 232 16.21 9.29 8.41
C GLU A 232 16.85 8.25 7.48
N GLY A 233 17.09 8.60 6.23
CA GLY A 233 17.83 7.76 5.31
C GLY A 233 17.60 8.07 3.84
N ILE A 234 17.98 7.13 3.00
CA ILE A 234 18.01 7.22 1.54
C ILE A 234 16.60 7.13 0.97
N LEU A 235 16.37 7.86 -0.13
CA LEU A 235 15.20 7.77 -0.98
C LEU A 235 15.56 7.04 -2.29
N GLY A 236 14.73 6.10 -2.71
CA GLY A 236 14.90 5.38 -3.97
C GLY A 236 13.59 4.84 -4.53
N LEU A 237 13.62 4.44 -5.80
CA LEU A 237 12.50 3.80 -6.48
C LEU A 237 12.91 2.38 -6.87
N GLN A 238 12.07 1.40 -6.56
CA GLN A 238 12.39 -0.01 -6.73
C GLN A 238 12.19 -0.48 -8.17
N LEU A 239 13.08 -1.36 -8.62
CA LEU A 239 12.87 -2.29 -9.70
C LEU A 239 13.01 -3.71 -9.13
N HIS A 240 11.89 -4.43 -9.07
CA HIS A 240 11.79 -5.72 -8.40
C HIS A 240 12.31 -6.86 -9.30
N VAL A 241 12.95 -7.86 -8.70
CA VAL A 241 13.29 -9.12 -9.39
C VAL A 241 12.00 -9.89 -9.71
N GLY A 242 11.89 -10.43 -10.91
CA GLY A 242 10.68 -11.17 -11.28
C GLY A 242 10.48 -11.26 -12.79
N PRO A 243 9.25 -11.48 -13.25
CA PRO A 243 8.96 -11.49 -14.68
C PRO A 243 9.27 -10.13 -15.32
N PRO A 244 9.40 -10.07 -16.67
CA PRO A 244 9.55 -8.81 -17.38
C PRO A 244 8.53 -7.78 -16.95
N MET A 245 8.97 -6.58 -16.63
CA MET A 245 8.14 -5.51 -16.11
C MET A 245 8.63 -4.13 -16.53
N LYS A 246 7.70 -3.16 -16.50
CA LYS A 246 8.01 -1.75 -16.67
C LYS A 246 7.33 -0.96 -15.56
N VAL A 247 8.08 -0.06 -14.94
CA VAL A 247 7.60 0.93 -13.97
C VAL A 247 7.99 2.32 -14.44
N GLU A 248 7.08 3.27 -14.29
CA GLU A 248 7.23 4.62 -14.79
C GLU A 248 6.87 5.61 -13.70
N PHE A 249 7.70 6.66 -13.54
CA PHE A 249 7.49 7.75 -12.60
C PHE A 249 7.65 9.10 -13.27
N ARG A 250 6.81 10.06 -12.90
CA ARG A 250 6.93 11.46 -13.31
C ARG A 250 6.44 12.40 -12.21
N ASN A 251 6.65 13.69 -12.38
CA ASN A 251 6.19 14.71 -11.42
C ASN A 251 6.66 14.37 -9.99
N ILE A 252 7.96 14.01 -9.86
CA ILE A 252 8.55 13.58 -8.59
C ILE A 252 8.91 14.82 -7.78
N LEU A 253 8.21 15.01 -6.67
CA LEU A 253 8.29 16.19 -5.80
C LEU A 253 8.65 15.78 -4.38
N LEU A 254 9.47 16.58 -3.72
CA LEU A 254 9.86 16.39 -2.33
C LEU A 254 9.70 17.70 -1.56
N LYS A 255 9.17 17.60 -0.34
CA LYS A 255 9.13 18.67 0.64
C LYS A 255 9.77 18.18 1.93
N LYS A 256 10.88 18.78 2.36
CA LYS A 256 11.46 18.54 3.67
C LYS A 256 10.70 19.38 4.70
N LEU A 257 10.37 18.76 5.86
CA LEU A 257 9.58 19.37 6.93
C LEU A 257 10.45 19.80 8.09
#